data_94131a409b3217ecc6b81a4cf939cdfa
#
_entry.id   94131a409b3217ecc6b81a4cf939cdfa
#
_cell.length_a   1.000
_cell.length_b   1.000
_cell.length_c   1.000
_cell.angle_alpha   90.00
_cell.angle_beta   90.00
_cell.angle_gamma   90.00
#
_symmetry.space_group_name_H-M   'P 1'
#
loop_
_entity.id
_entity.type
_entity.pdbx_description
1 polymer ?
#
loop_
_entity_poly.entity_id
_entity_poly.type
_entity_poly.pdbx_seq_one_letter_code
_entity_poly.pdbx_strand_id
1 'polypeptide(L)'
;MRSFFLLVLVVFLGDLHADERPAKPNVVLILADDLGWQDVKCYDIDDPSPMETPHLDALAKKGVKFWQAYSPAPTCAPSRCAIMSGNHPARAQKTHVVGGNPPAPHHLTAHPMIPPWYSGRMPAGEMTLARALQQGGYTTGHSGKWHMAINHHAFPQPKDQGFDWTRSDRGATKPAKPNRLSGFSTNRKNDPFRLDENGFPFHQNSHDALIFLREKKDEPFFLYYATWLVHTPIHTRSEALYKKYCAKLGVTPDESHAHKWEEKGQKNPWYCAMVEMLDYYVGQLVKELETTDDPRWPGHKLIENTYLIFTSDNGGMEGHPGEVITDNFPLDRGKISIMEGGTRVPLIITGPGIKAGIESDVMINGLDFYPTILSLTGTPMPKGKPLDGLNLGPLLKGDPTDPSLVKTASGNARDTMVWHFPNSVALESSIRRGDYKLVRNYTPTGEKLELFRLYKTENGTSKRVDIGEQKNLAAAHPKKADALNEKLTAALTEMNASYPYLNPNYKRFLANKEKVPTVTSHKLSGNTATFVSKNNGAKVTRANLLYTDNGGHRYEEWYRTPATLNSDGTVTAILPKGTTHYLINLIDENNFLVSHPGGFKKDARDKQYSEYALEARPPQK
;
A
#
# COMPACT_ATOMS: atom_id res chain seq x y z
N MET A 1 -39.92 -49.67 63.80
CA MET A 1 -39.89 -49.03 62.47
C MET A 1 -39.08 -47.75 62.56
N ARG A 2 -37.84 -47.78 62.08
CA ARG A 2 -36.98 -46.59 62.01
C ARG A 2 -36.82 -46.21 60.51
N SER A 3 -37.43 -45.11 60.11
CA SER A 3 -37.30 -44.57 58.75
C SER A 3 -35.98 -43.85 58.60
N PHE A 4 -35.14 -44.32 57.68
CA PHE A 4 -33.92 -43.59 57.21
C PHE A 4 -34.31 -42.61 56.14
N PHE A 5 -34.10 -41.31 56.35
CA PHE A 5 -34.15 -40.26 55.31
C PHE A 5 -32.77 -40.18 54.63
N LEU A 6 -32.75 -40.54 53.36
CA LEU A 6 -31.56 -40.38 52.49
C LEU A 6 -31.55 -38.97 51.94
N LEU A 7 -30.60 -38.13 52.40
CA LEU A 7 -30.39 -36.79 51.89
C LEU A 7 -29.52 -36.89 50.61
N VAL A 8 -30.12 -36.67 49.42
CA VAL A 8 -29.40 -36.60 48.14
C VAL A 8 -28.82 -35.22 48.03
N LEU A 9 -27.50 -35.12 48.19
CA LEU A 9 -26.73 -33.89 47.93
C LEU A 9 -26.48 -33.80 46.40
N VAL A 10 -27.25 -32.94 45.69
CA VAL A 10 -26.99 -32.60 44.29
C VAL A 10 -25.86 -31.58 44.27
N VAL A 11 -24.64 -32.04 43.99
CA VAL A 11 -23.51 -31.16 43.73
C VAL A 11 -23.65 -30.65 42.30
N PHE A 12 -24.02 -29.40 42.14
CA PHE A 12 -23.86 -28.69 40.87
C PHE A 12 -22.36 -28.51 40.62
N LEU A 13 -21.78 -29.36 39.81
CA LEU A 13 -20.51 -29.11 39.16
C LEU A 13 -20.79 -28.03 38.09
N GLY A 14 -20.73 -26.75 38.50
CA GLY A 14 -20.66 -25.66 37.56
C GLY A 14 -19.37 -25.81 36.76
N ASP A 15 -19.48 -25.81 35.44
CA ASP A 15 -18.36 -25.85 34.52
C ASP A 15 -17.38 -24.70 34.83
N LEU A 16 -16.25 -25.05 35.44
CA LEU A 16 -15.09 -24.14 35.67
C LEU A 16 -14.31 -23.82 34.40
N HIS A 17 -14.96 -23.81 33.22
CA HIS A 17 -14.34 -23.51 31.95
C HIS A 17 -14.51 -22.07 31.50
N ALA A 18 -15.00 -21.15 32.34
CA ALA A 18 -15.36 -19.77 31.97
C ALA A 18 -14.18 -18.78 31.94
N ASP A 19 -12.96 -19.19 32.32
CA ASP A 19 -11.86 -18.24 32.54
C ASP A 19 -10.72 -18.29 31.48
N GLU A 20 -10.81 -19.20 30.52
CA GLU A 20 -9.78 -19.31 29.48
C GLU A 20 -10.11 -18.43 28.25
N ARG A 21 -9.16 -17.53 27.92
CA ARG A 21 -9.31 -16.69 26.74
C ARG A 21 -9.50 -17.53 25.47
N PRO A 22 -10.48 -17.20 24.59
CA PRO A 22 -10.68 -17.91 23.34
C PRO A 22 -9.39 -18.02 22.50
N ALA A 23 -9.10 -19.22 22.03
CA ALA A 23 -7.87 -19.53 21.29
C ALA A 23 -7.71 -18.75 19.98
N LYS A 24 -8.82 -18.28 19.39
CA LYS A 24 -8.84 -17.45 18.19
C LYS A 24 -9.15 -15.99 18.56
N PRO A 25 -8.14 -15.12 18.72
CA PRO A 25 -8.33 -13.70 18.97
C PRO A 25 -8.90 -13.00 17.75
N ASN A 26 -9.61 -11.90 17.95
CA ASN A 26 -10.02 -11.02 16.86
C ASN A 26 -8.83 -10.21 16.36
N VAL A 27 -8.94 -9.70 15.13
CA VAL A 27 -7.95 -8.78 14.55
C VAL A 27 -8.66 -7.61 13.88
N VAL A 28 -8.22 -6.40 14.20
CA VAL A 28 -8.65 -5.18 13.52
C VAL A 28 -7.41 -4.50 12.92
N LEU A 29 -7.35 -4.42 11.59
CA LEU A 29 -6.34 -3.67 10.86
C LEU A 29 -6.95 -2.36 10.39
N ILE A 30 -6.52 -1.25 11.00
CA ILE A 30 -6.91 0.11 10.63
C ILE A 30 -5.84 0.69 9.71
N LEU A 31 -6.21 0.98 8.47
CA LEU A 31 -5.32 1.53 7.47
C LEU A 31 -5.79 2.93 7.06
N ALA A 32 -5.06 3.95 7.48
CA ALA A 32 -5.25 5.32 7.02
C ALA A 32 -4.76 5.48 5.57
N ASP A 33 -5.18 6.54 4.91
CA ASP A 33 -4.88 6.84 3.51
C ASP A 33 -4.13 8.17 3.42
N ASP A 34 -2.86 8.13 3.01
CA ASP A 34 -1.97 9.29 2.89
C ASP A 34 -1.64 10.00 4.22
N LEU A 35 -1.62 9.30 5.34
CA LEU A 35 -1.28 9.88 6.64
C LEU A 35 0.24 9.92 6.84
N GLY A 36 0.77 11.11 7.07
CA GLY A 36 2.19 11.31 7.35
C GLY A 36 2.61 10.78 8.72
N TRP A 37 3.91 10.50 8.86
CA TRP A 37 4.46 9.93 10.08
C TRP A 37 4.28 10.85 11.31
N GLN A 38 4.54 12.15 11.19
CA GLN A 38 4.33 13.15 12.24
C GLN A 38 2.93 13.76 12.30
N ASP A 39 1.99 13.28 11.49
CA ASP A 39 0.60 13.72 11.58
C ASP A 39 -0.11 13.15 12.83
N VAL A 40 0.49 12.13 13.47
CA VAL A 40 0.02 11.55 14.73
C VAL A 40 0.86 12.10 15.90
N LYS A 41 0.22 12.74 16.87
CA LYS A 41 0.87 13.51 17.94
C LYS A 41 1.91 12.73 18.74
N CYS A 42 1.70 11.45 19.00
CA CYS A 42 2.68 10.62 19.71
C CYS A 42 3.98 10.37 18.92
N TYR A 43 4.05 10.76 17.64
CA TYR A 43 5.25 10.75 16.81
C TYR A 43 5.96 12.10 16.71
N ASP A 44 5.48 13.10 17.42
CA ASP A 44 6.13 14.42 17.42
C ASP A 44 7.60 14.32 17.82
N ILE A 45 8.44 14.89 16.97
CA ILE A 45 9.86 15.13 17.20
C ILE A 45 10.23 16.49 16.60
N ASP A 46 11.25 17.12 17.12
CA ASP A 46 11.87 18.35 16.61
C ASP A 46 10.88 19.54 16.53
N ASP A 47 9.95 19.57 15.57
CA ASP A 47 8.91 20.59 15.42
C ASP A 47 7.51 19.96 15.65
N PRO A 48 6.81 20.33 16.73
CA PRO A 48 5.54 19.70 17.08
C PRO A 48 4.45 19.95 16.05
N SER A 49 3.77 18.88 15.62
CA SER A 49 2.64 19.00 14.69
C SER A 49 1.44 19.69 15.35
N PRO A 50 0.64 20.45 14.61
CA PRO A 50 -0.56 21.11 15.13
C PRO A 50 -1.74 20.15 15.38
N MET A 51 -1.70 18.93 14.81
CA MET A 51 -2.76 17.96 14.90
C MET A 51 -3.03 17.51 16.34
N GLU A 52 -4.25 17.13 16.61
CA GLU A 52 -4.68 16.57 17.90
C GLU A 52 -5.18 15.14 17.69
N THR A 53 -4.47 14.18 18.28
CA THR A 53 -4.76 12.75 18.12
C THR A 53 -4.84 12.00 19.44
N PRO A 54 -5.72 12.45 20.38
CA PRO A 54 -5.74 11.91 21.74
C PRO A 54 -6.09 10.42 21.81
N HIS A 55 -6.90 9.89 20.88
CA HIS A 55 -7.27 8.47 20.86
C HIS A 55 -6.12 7.59 20.36
N LEU A 56 -5.41 8.02 19.31
CA LEU A 56 -4.20 7.33 18.82
C LEU A 56 -3.07 7.40 19.84
N ASP A 57 -2.90 8.53 20.51
CA ASP A 57 -1.91 8.68 21.59
C ASP A 57 -2.24 7.77 22.79
N ALA A 58 -3.53 7.63 23.12
CA ALA A 58 -3.97 6.68 24.14
C ALA A 58 -3.75 5.22 23.72
N LEU A 59 -3.97 4.91 22.42
CA LEU A 59 -3.70 3.59 21.86
C LEU A 59 -2.20 3.25 21.92
N ALA A 60 -1.33 4.19 21.59
CA ALA A 60 0.12 4.02 21.70
C ALA A 60 0.58 3.69 23.14
N LYS A 61 -0.07 4.29 24.14
CA LYS A 61 0.19 3.99 25.56
C LYS A 61 -0.27 2.59 25.98
N LYS A 62 -1.21 1.98 25.25
CA LYS A 62 -1.74 0.64 25.52
C LYS A 62 -1.02 -0.48 24.76
N GLY A 63 -0.02 -0.15 23.94
CA GLY A 63 0.70 -1.13 23.12
C GLY A 63 2.12 -0.71 22.79
N VAL A 64 2.57 -1.09 21.60
CA VAL A 64 3.89 -0.79 21.06
C VAL A 64 3.75 0.22 19.93
N LYS A 65 4.50 1.33 20.04
CA LYS A 65 4.71 2.33 18.99
C LYS A 65 6.04 2.08 18.31
N PHE A 66 6.04 1.97 16.97
CA PHE A 66 7.25 1.71 16.18
C PHE A 66 7.74 2.97 15.49
N TRP A 67 8.96 3.40 15.81
CA TRP A 67 9.57 4.58 15.20
C TRP A 67 10.04 4.36 13.76
N GLN A 68 10.33 3.12 13.39
CA GLN A 68 10.91 2.73 12.10
C GLN A 68 9.98 1.77 11.35
N ALA A 69 8.71 2.15 11.23
CA ALA A 69 7.74 1.41 10.46
C ALA A 69 7.58 2.01 9.06
N TYR A 70 7.40 1.13 8.07
CA TYR A 70 7.39 1.49 6.66
C TYR A 70 6.24 0.85 5.91
N SER A 71 5.67 1.61 4.97
CA SER A 71 4.78 1.07 3.95
C SER A 71 5.58 0.28 2.91
N PRO A 72 4.97 -0.75 2.26
CA PRO A 72 5.61 -1.52 1.20
C PRO A 72 5.91 -0.71 -0.08
N ALA A 73 5.20 0.37 -0.30
CA ALA A 73 5.37 1.27 -1.45
C ALA A 73 4.98 2.70 -1.08
N PRO A 74 5.45 3.71 -1.83
CA PRO A 74 5.12 5.11 -1.57
C PRO A 74 3.75 5.53 -2.14
N THR A 75 2.86 4.57 -2.47
CA THR A 75 1.51 4.84 -3.01
C THR A 75 0.52 3.76 -2.61
N CYS A 76 -0.77 4.14 -2.59
CA CYS A 76 -1.87 3.35 -2.01
C CYS A 76 -2.03 1.95 -2.62
N ALA A 77 -2.32 1.82 -3.92
CA ALA A 77 -2.67 0.52 -4.52
C ALA A 77 -1.57 -0.55 -4.36
N PRO A 78 -0.27 -0.28 -4.64
CA PRO A 78 0.77 -1.27 -4.42
C PRO A 78 0.97 -1.63 -2.95
N SER A 79 0.88 -0.66 -2.02
CA SER A 79 0.96 -0.94 -0.58
C SER A 79 -0.19 -1.83 -0.12
N ARG A 80 -1.43 -1.51 -0.51
CA ARG A 80 -2.63 -2.29 -0.16
C ARG A 80 -2.57 -3.70 -0.73
N CYS A 81 -2.15 -3.85 -2.01
CA CYS A 81 -1.90 -5.16 -2.60
C CYS A 81 -0.84 -5.94 -1.83
N ALA A 82 0.28 -5.31 -1.46
CA ALA A 82 1.37 -5.94 -0.72
C ALA A 82 0.93 -6.41 0.67
N ILE A 83 0.21 -5.58 1.43
CA ILE A 83 -0.35 -5.94 2.75
C ILE A 83 -1.29 -7.13 2.64
N MET A 84 -2.19 -7.14 1.64
CA MET A 84 -3.18 -8.21 1.47
C MET A 84 -2.61 -9.48 0.85
N SER A 85 -1.59 -9.39 0.00
CA SER A 85 -0.96 -10.56 -0.63
C SER A 85 0.28 -11.09 0.11
N GLY A 86 0.92 -10.28 0.96
CA GLY A 86 2.22 -10.60 1.55
C GLY A 86 3.38 -10.58 0.55
N ASN A 87 3.15 -10.15 -0.70
CA ASN A 87 4.16 -10.09 -1.76
C ASN A 87 4.66 -8.66 -1.97
N HIS A 88 5.97 -8.50 -2.08
CA HIS A 88 6.58 -7.23 -2.41
C HIS A 88 6.06 -6.68 -3.75
N PRO A 89 5.82 -5.35 -3.90
CA PRO A 89 5.30 -4.75 -5.13
C PRO A 89 6.08 -5.12 -6.40
N ALA A 90 7.40 -5.30 -6.32
CA ALA A 90 8.23 -5.74 -7.43
C ALA A 90 7.90 -7.19 -7.85
N ARG A 91 7.74 -8.12 -6.90
CA ARG A 91 7.36 -9.52 -7.14
C ARG A 91 5.95 -9.62 -7.69
N ALA A 92 5.01 -8.90 -7.07
CA ALA A 92 3.63 -8.83 -7.52
C ALA A 92 3.45 -8.08 -8.84
N GLN A 93 4.50 -7.41 -9.32
CA GLN A 93 4.47 -6.49 -10.47
C GLN A 93 3.34 -5.46 -10.39
N LYS A 94 2.99 -5.05 -9.18
CA LYS A 94 2.04 -3.98 -8.88
C LYS A 94 2.79 -2.85 -8.19
N THR A 95 3.45 -2.00 -8.98
CA THR A 95 4.39 -0.98 -8.47
C THR A 95 3.81 0.43 -8.41
N HIS A 96 2.62 0.65 -8.98
CA HIS A 96 1.95 1.96 -8.93
C HIS A 96 0.42 1.81 -8.94
N VAL A 97 -0.28 2.92 -8.68
CA VAL A 97 -1.73 3.04 -8.86
C VAL A 97 -2.11 2.92 -10.33
N VAL A 98 -3.34 2.52 -10.65
CA VAL A 98 -3.77 2.21 -12.01
C VAL A 98 -2.91 1.06 -12.58
N GLY A 99 -2.50 1.08 -13.84
CA GLY A 99 -1.65 0.06 -14.47
C GLY A 99 -2.41 -0.87 -15.40
N GLY A 100 -1.74 -1.94 -15.84
CA GLY A 100 -2.28 -2.83 -16.86
C GLY A 100 -2.26 -2.23 -18.26
N ASN A 101 -1.48 -1.17 -18.47
CA ASN A 101 -1.33 -0.53 -19.76
C ASN A 101 -0.03 -0.98 -20.44
N PRO A 102 -0.02 -1.19 -21.76
CA PRO A 102 1.21 -1.49 -22.46
C PRO A 102 2.20 -0.31 -22.39
N PRO A 103 3.46 -0.52 -22.00
CA PRO A 103 4.47 0.51 -22.14
C PRO A 103 4.67 0.87 -23.61
N ALA A 104 4.67 2.14 -23.93
CA ALA A 104 4.79 2.57 -25.32
C ALA A 104 5.41 3.97 -25.44
N PRO A 105 6.35 4.17 -26.41
CA PRO A 105 7.13 5.40 -26.50
C PRO A 105 6.41 6.58 -27.16
N HIS A 106 5.39 6.35 -27.93
CA HIS A 106 4.89 7.21 -29.00
C HIS A 106 4.31 8.57 -28.59
N HIS A 107 3.73 8.72 -27.41
CA HIS A 107 3.15 9.99 -26.95
C HIS A 107 3.99 10.72 -25.88
N LEU A 108 5.04 10.08 -25.38
CA LEU A 108 5.86 10.59 -24.26
C LEU A 108 7.06 11.40 -24.76
N THR A 109 6.88 12.27 -25.78
CA THR A 109 8.00 12.99 -26.41
C THR A 109 8.73 13.98 -25.48
N ALA A 110 8.14 14.34 -24.36
CA ALA A 110 8.76 15.21 -23.35
C ALA A 110 9.57 14.43 -22.29
N HIS A 111 9.41 13.10 -22.22
CA HIS A 111 10.01 12.26 -21.18
C HIS A 111 11.08 11.34 -21.77
N PRO A 112 12.32 11.36 -21.25
CA PRO A 112 13.41 10.52 -21.77
C PRO A 112 13.26 9.05 -21.39
N MET A 113 12.45 8.74 -20.38
CA MET A 113 12.25 7.38 -19.85
C MET A 113 10.78 6.97 -19.97
N ILE A 114 10.56 5.67 -20.14
CA ILE A 114 9.25 5.03 -20.20
C ILE A 114 9.16 4.10 -18.98
N PRO A 115 8.13 4.22 -18.12
CA PRO A 115 7.89 3.26 -17.05
C PRO A 115 7.67 1.85 -17.61
N PRO A 116 8.07 0.81 -16.86
CA PRO A 116 7.81 -0.57 -17.28
C PRO A 116 6.32 -0.90 -17.19
N TRP A 117 5.94 -2.04 -17.76
CA TRP A 117 4.62 -2.61 -17.50
C TRP A 117 4.48 -2.99 -16.02
N TYR A 118 3.31 -2.75 -15.46
CA TYR A 118 2.91 -3.23 -14.14
C TYR A 118 1.42 -3.56 -14.14
N SER A 119 1.02 -4.49 -13.27
CA SER A 119 -0.35 -4.99 -13.21
C SER A 119 -1.36 -3.89 -12.85
N GLY A 120 -2.51 -3.92 -13.49
CA GLY A 120 -3.63 -3.02 -13.17
C GLY A 120 -4.31 -3.35 -11.84
N ARG A 121 -4.23 -4.60 -11.39
CA ARG A 121 -5.00 -5.10 -10.24
C ARG A 121 -4.28 -6.23 -9.50
N MET A 122 -4.84 -6.60 -8.34
CA MET A 122 -4.49 -7.85 -7.68
C MET A 122 -4.98 -9.05 -8.52
N PRO A 123 -4.18 -10.11 -8.69
CA PRO A 123 -4.63 -11.31 -9.38
C PRO A 123 -5.87 -11.93 -8.73
N ALA A 124 -6.81 -12.42 -9.56
CA ALA A 124 -8.04 -13.04 -9.06
C ALA A 124 -7.80 -14.26 -8.16
N GLY A 125 -6.79 -15.05 -8.50
CA GLY A 125 -6.40 -16.26 -7.76
C GLY A 125 -5.48 -16.00 -6.58
N GLU A 126 -5.21 -14.74 -6.20
CA GLU A 126 -4.33 -14.42 -5.08
C GLU A 126 -4.84 -15.01 -3.77
N MET A 127 -3.96 -15.67 -3.03
CA MET A 127 -4.22 -16.11 -1.66
C MET A 127 -4.01 -14.91 -0.73
N THR A 128 -5.06 -14.10 -0.59
CA THR A 128 -5.04 -12.91 0.26
C THR A 128 -5.03 -13.27 1.74
N LEU A 129 -4.63 -12.34 2.59
CA LEU A 129 -4.74 -12.47 4.04
C LEU A 129 -6.18 -12.81 4.47
N ALA A 130 -7.18 -12.16 3.87
CA ALA A 130 -8.59 -12.45 4.15
C ALA A 130 -8.97 -13.89 3.78
N ARG A 131 -8.57 -14.40 2.61
CA ARG A 131 -8.80 -15.80 2.23
C ARG A 131 -8.11 -16.80 3.17
N ALA A 132 -6.88 -16.51 3.57
CA ALA A 132 -6.15 -17.37 4.50
C ALA A 132 -6.85 -17.43 5.87
N LEU A 133 -7.30 -16.29 6.39
CA LEU A 133 -8.05 -16.20 7.64
C LEU A 133 -9.42 -16.87 7.53
N GLN A 134 -10.14 -16.69 6.42
CA GLN A 134 -11.41 -17.38 6.16
C GLN A 134 -11.23 -18.90 6.20
N GLN A 135 -10.17 -19.44 5.56
CA GLN A 135 -9.82 -20.86 5.66
C GLN A 135 -9.43 -21.28 7.08
N GLY A 136 -8.91 -20.33 7.88
CA GLY A 136 -8.65 -20.50 9.32
C GLY A 136 -9.91 -20.42 10.20
N GLY A 137 -11.11 -20.23 9.61
CA GLY A 137 -12.39 -20.13 10.32
C GLY A 137 -12.62 -18.77 10.97
N TYR A 138 -12.16 -17.70 10.34
CA TYR A 138 -12.46 -16.31 10.69
C TYR A 138 -13.55 -15.76 9.79
N THR A 139 -14.45 -14.99 10.36
CA THR A 139 -15.34 -14.11 9.59
C THR A 139 -14.59 -12.84 9.22
N THR A 140 -14.55 -12.52 7.93
CA THR A 140 -13.73 -11.44 7.39
C THR A 140 -14.57 -10.28 6.93
N GLY A 141 -14.24 -9.07 7.41
CA GLY A 141 -14.93 -7.83 7.11
C GLY A 141 -14.04 -6.78 6.45
N HIS A 142 -14.60 -6.07 5.48
CA HIS A 142 -13.95 -4.91 4.84
C HIS A 142 -14.87 -3.70 4.90
N SER A 143 -14.33 -2.57 5.34
CA SER A 143 -14.99 -1.27 5.25
C SER A 143 -14.03 -0.21 4.75
N GLY A 144 -14.42 0.53 3.71
CA GLY A 144 -13.68 1.68 3.20
C GLY A 144 -13.03 1.47 1.85
N LYS A 145 -11.81 2.03 1.68
CA LYS A 145 -11.07 2.04 0.42
C LYS A 145 -10.48 0.67 0.10
N TRP A 146 -10.83 0.13 -1.07
CA TRP A 146 -10.25 -1.10 -1.59
C TRP A 146 -8.98 -0.85 -2.41
N HIS A 147 -9.10 -0.23 -3.56
CA HIS A 147 -8.04 0.22 -4.47
C HIS A 147 -7.09 -0.90 -4.96
N MET A 148 -7.56 -2.14 -4.98
CA MET A 148 -6.81 -3.31 -5.48
C MET A 148 -7.42 -3.90 -6.75
N ALA A 149 -8.47 -3.28 -7.28
CA ALA A 149 -9.07 -3.57 -8.58
C ALA A 149 -8.50 -2.67 -9.68
N ILE A 150 -8.78 -2.99 -10.93
CA ILE A 150 -8.37 -2.18 -12.08
C ILE A 150 -9.04 -0.79 -12.05
N ASN A 151 -10.22 -0.73 -11.47
CA ASN A 151 -10.98 0.48 -11.20
C ASN A 151 -11.83 0.26 -9.94
N HIS A 152 -12.34 1.31 -9.31
CA HIS A 152 -13.16 1.21 -8.09
C HIS A 152 -14.44 0.37 -8.26
N HIS A 153 -14.93 0.21 -9.49
CA HIS A 153 -16.13 -0.55 -9.81
C HIS A 153 -15.86 -1.86 -10.57
N ALA A 154 -14.57 -2.14 -10.84
CA ALA A 154 -14.17 -3.32 -11.60
C ALA A 154 -13.70 -4.45 -10.68
N PHE A 155 -13.55 -5.63 -11.25
CA PHE A 155 -13.04 -6.82 -10.60
C PHE A 155 -11.52 -6.73 -10.35
N PRO A 156 -10.97 -7.31 -9.25
CA PRO A 156 -11.70 -7.97 -8.16
C PRO A 156 -12.17 -6.97 -7.08
N GLN A 157 -13.33 -7.22 -6.51
CA GLN A 157 -13.84 -6.51 -5.35
C GLN A 157 -13.51 -7.28 -4.05
N PRO A 158 -13.70 -6.73 -2.84
CA PRO A 158 -13.37 -7.42 -1.59
C PRO A 158 -14.00 -8.82 -1.47
N LYS A 159 -15.25 -9.01 -1.89
CA LYS A 159 -15.92 -10.32 -1.93
C LYS A 159 -15.15 -11.34 -2.76
N ASP A 160 -14.60 -10.92 -3.90
CA ASP A 160 -13.82 -11.79 -4.78
C ASP A 160 -12.48 -12.18 -4.18
N GLN A 161 -12.08 -11.55 -3.08
CA GLN A 161 -10.78 -11.69 -2.43
C GLN A 161 -10.86 -12.19 -0.97
N GLY A 162 -11.99 -12.80 -0.60
CA GLY A 162 -12.14 -13.50 0.66
C GLY A 162 -12.69 -12.66 1.81
N PHE A 163 -13.43 -11.59 1.50
CA PHE A 163 -14.19 -10.86 2.51
C PHE A 163 -15.65 -11.28 2.52
N ASP A 164 -16.11 -11.90 3.60
CA ASP A 164 -17.48 -12.38 3.79
C ASP A 164 -18.47 -11.21 3.90
N TRP A 165 -18.05 -10.17 4.61
CA TRP A 165 -18.81 -8.95 4.81
C TRP A 165 -18.08 -7.76 4.20
N THR A 166 -18.77 -6.94 3.41
CA THR A 166 -18.19 -5.75 2.81
C THR A 166 -19.25 -4.69 2.51
N ARG A 167 -18.83 -3.44 2.60
CA ARG A 167 -19.54 -2.25 2.12
C ARG A 167 -18.69 -1.48 1.12
N SER A 168 -17.96 -2.20 0.25
CA SER A 168 -17.02 -1.62 -0.73
C SER A 168 -17.70 -0.68 -1.73
N ASP A 169 -18.95 -0.94 -2.07
CA ASP A 169 -19.79 -0.06 -2.88
C ASP A 169 -19.96 1.33 -2.27
N ARG A 170 -19.94 1.45 -0.95
CA ARG A 170 -19.96 2.73 -0.24
C ARG A 170 -18.58 3.33 -0.09
N GLY A 171 -17.57 2.51 0.13
CA GLY A 171 -16.18 2.92 0.32
C GLY A 171 -15.45 3.29 -0.97
N ALA A 172 -15.87 2.70 -2.10
CA ALA A 172 -15.30 2.97 -3.42
C ALA A 172 -15.98 4.16 -4.12
N THR A 173 -17.18 4.49 -3.75
CA THR A 173 -18.02 5.45 -4.45
C THR A 173 -18.17 6.78 -3.73
N LYS A 174 -18.55 7.73 -4.49
CA LYS A 174 -18.61 9.15 -4.24
C LYS A 174 -19.22 9.63 -2.91
N PRO A 175 -20.26 9.07 -2.32
CA PRO A 175 -20.95 9.77 -1.22
C PRO A 175 -20.38 9.53 0.17
N ALA A 176 -19.50 8.54 0.33
CA ALA A 176 -19.11 8.10 1.67
C ALA A 176 -18.01 8.94 2.33
N LYS A 177 -17.39 9.86 1.61
CA LYS A 177 -16.33 10.69 2.14
C LYS A 177 -16.87 11.87 2.93
N PRO A 178 -16.52 12.02 4.22
CA PRO A 178 -16.91 13.19 5.01
C PRO A 178 -16.17 14.45 4.56
N ASN A 179 -15.06 14.31 3.84
CA ASN A 179 -14.25 15.36 3.28
C ASN A 179 -14.72 15.83 1.89
N ARG A 180 -15.94 15.50 1.48
CA ARG A 180 -16.47 15.91 0.18
C ARG A 180 -16.96 17.36 0.20
N LEU A 181 -16.60 18.09 -0.84
CA LEU A 181 -16.87 19.51 -0.99
C LEU A 181 -18.32 19.82 -1.30
N SER A 182 -19.01 20.41 -0.37
CA SER A 182 -20.34 21.02 -0.56
C SER A 182 -20.80 21.76 0.71
N GLY A 183 -19.88 22.55 1.28
CA GLY A 183 -20.17 23.31 2.50
C GLY A 183 -20.11 22.47 3.78
N PHE A 184 -20.40 23.11 4.88
CA PHE A 184 -20.38 22.48 6.20
C PHE A 184 -21.68 21.74 6.51
N SER A 185 -21.56 20.69 7.29
CA SER A 185 -22.68 19.91 7.78
C SER A 185 -23.38 20.58 8.95
N THR A 186 -24.63 20.21 9.13
CA THR A 186 -25.48 20.67 10.23
C THR A 186 -25.87 19.51 11.13
N ASN A 187 -26.49 19.79 12.27
CA ASN A 187 -27.08 18.77 13.13
C ASN A 187 -28.50 18.36 12.72
N ARG A 188 -29.04 18.87 11.60
CA ARG A 188 -30.38 18.55 11.11
C ARG A 188 -30.53 17.09 10.71
N LYS A 189 -31.67 16.47 11.03
CA LYS A 189 -31.92 15.04 10.73
C LYS A 189 -31.81 14.67 9.25
N ASN A 190 -32.09 15.58 8.34
CA ASN A 190 -32.04 15.37 6.90
C ASN A 190 -30.68 15.66 6.26
N ASP A 191 -29.68 16.08 7.04
CA ASP A 191 -28.30 16.21 6.55
C ASP A 191 -27.65 14.81 6.47
N PRO A 192 -27.26 14.33 5.29
CA PRO A 192 -26.66 13.00 5.14
C PRO A 192 -25.29 12.87 5.82
N PHE A 193 -24.65 14.00 6.11
CA PHE A 193 -23.38 14.09 6.84
C PHE A 193 -23.57 14.82 8.17
N ARG A 194 -24.72 14.64 8.77
CA ARG A 194 -25.11 15.27 10.03
C ARG A 194 -23.97 15.19 11.06
N LEU A 195 -23.77 16.32 11.75
CA LEU A 195 -22.87 16.37 12.89
C LEU A 195 -23.47 15.58 14.06
N ASP A 196 -22.62 14.84 14.75
CA ASP A 196 -22.96 14.20 16.01
C ASP A 196 -22.92 15.22 17.17
N GLU A 197 -23.13 14.75 18.39
CA GLU A 197 -23.12 15.57 19.62
C GLU A 197 -21.77 16.21 19.91
N ASN A 198 -20.67 15.64 19.37
CA ASN A 198 -19.30 16.13 19.51
C ASN A 198 -18.86 17.04 18.35
N GLY A 199 -19.77 17.29 17.38
CA GLY A 199 -19.49 18.17 16.24
C GLY A 199 -18.74 17.49 15.08
N PHE A 200 -18.62 16.15 15.09
CA PHE A 200 -18.00 15.40 13.99
C PHE A 200 -19.05 14.98 12.96
N PRO A 201 -18.75 15.08 11.66
CA PRO A 201 -19.68 14.69 10.62
C PRO A 201 -19.85 13.16 10.55
N PHE A 202 -21.04 12.70 10.16
CA PHE A 202 -21.27 11.28 9.94
C PHE A 202 -20.30 10.72 8.89
N HIS A 203 -19.57 9.64 9.26
CA HIS A 203 -18.62 8.96 8.40
C HIS A 203 -19.07 7.53 8.12
N GLN A 204 -19.51 7.27 6.91
CA GLN A 204 -20.14 6.00 6.54
C GLN A 204 -19.23 4.79 6.78
N ASN A 205 -17.94 4.90 6.42
CA ASN A 205 -17.02 3.76 6.58
C ASN A 205 -16.76 3.39 8.05
N SER A 206 -16.65 4.40 8.93
CA SER A 206 -16.54 4.16 10.37
C SER A 206 -17.80 3.53 10.93
N HIS A 207 -18.97 4.03 10.51
CA HIS A 207 -20.25 3.47 10.91
C HIS A 207 -20.41 2.01 10.44
N ASP A 208 -20.03 1.71 9.20
CA ASP A 208 -20.05 0.35 8.65
C ASP A 208 -19.09 -0.58 9.43
N ALA A 209 -17.91 -0.09 9.85
CA ALA A 209 -16.99 -0.84 10.71
C ALA A 209 -17.62 -1.19 12.07
N LEU A 210 -18.31 -0.22 12.70
CA LEU A 210 -19.04 -0.46 13.96
C LEU A 210 -20.18 -1.47 13.78
N ILE A 211 -20.92 -1.40 12.66
CA ILE A 211 -21.95 -2.40 12.34
C ILE A 211 -21.33 -3.79 12.26
N PHE A 212 -20.21 -3.94 11.55
CA PHE A 212 -19.52 -5.23 11.45
C PHE A 212 -19.17 -5.79 12.84
N LEU A 213 -18.57 -4.99 13.72
CA LEU A 213 -18.22 -5.42 15.07
C LEU A 213 -19.45 -5.92 15.84
N ARG A 214 -20.57 -5.19 15.77
CA ARG A 214 -21.81 -5.55 16.46
C ARG A 214 -22.47 -6.81 15.91
N GLU A 215 -22.43 -6.99 14.58
CA GLU A 215 -23.03 -8.14 13.89
C GLU A 215 -22.19 -9.42 14.02
N LYS A 216 -20.85 -9.29 14.21
CA LYS A 216 -19.89 -10.40 14.12
C LYS A 216 -19.12 -10.69 15.39
N LYS A 217 -19.51 -10.10 16.52
CA LYS A 217 -18.86 -10.29 17.82
C LYS A 217 -18.90 -11.74 18.35
N ASP A 218 -19.85 -12.55 17.89
CA ASP A 218 -20.03 -13.94 18.32
C ASP A 218 -19.05 -14.92 17.64
N GLU A 219 -18.30 -14.47 16.65
CA GLU A 219 -17.36 -15.25 15.85
C GLU A 219 -15.94 -14.66 15.97
N PRO A 220 -14.87 -15.45 15.79
CA PRO A 220 -13.55 -14.87 15.59
C PRO A 220 -13.55 -14.08 14.28
N PHE A 221 -13.15 -12.82 14.33
CA PHE A 221 -13.23 -11.95 13.16
C PHE A 221 -11.91 -11.27 12.81
N PHE A 222 -11.78 -10.96 11.51
CA PHE A 222 -10.79 -10.04 10.96
C PHE A 222 -11.52 -8.85 10.32
N LEU A 223 -11.31 -7.66 10.83
CA LEU A 223 -11.81 -6.43 10.23
C LEU A 223 -10.66 -5.66 9.57
N TYR A 224 -10.73 -5.45 8.26
CA TYR A 224 -9.91 -4.50 7.52
C TYR A 224 -10.68 -3.18 7.37
N TYR A 225 -10.45 -2.26 8.31
CA TYR A 225 -10.99 -0.91 8.26
C TYR A 225 -10.01 -0.01 7.53
N ALA A 226 -10.22 0.15 6.22
CA ALA A 226 -9.40 0.94 5.30
C ALA A 226 -10.06 2.29 5.05
N THR A 227 -9.87 3.25 5.94
CA THR A 227 -10.52 4.55 5.82
C THR A 227 -10.02 5.34 4.61
N TRP A 228 -10.85 6.26 4.11
CA TRP A 228 -10.44 7.24 3.08
C TRP A 228 -9.73 8.46 3.66
N LEU A 229 -9.75 8.64 4.98
CA LEU A 229 -9.05 9.72 5.65
C LEU A 229 -7.56 9.38 5.72
N VAL A 230 -6.69 10.31 5.34
CA VAL A 230 -6.87 11.75 5.11
C VAL A 230 -6.64 12.14 3.64
N HIS A 231 -6.91 11.24 2.71
CA HIS A 231 -6.72 11.43 1.26
C HIS A 231 -7.60 12.54 0.70
N THR A 232 -7.17 13.14 -0.40
CA THR A 232 -7.95 14.14 -1.16
C THR A 232 -9.35 13.62 -1.56
N PRO A 233 -10.35 14.52 -1.67
CA PRO A 233 -10.32 15.97 -1.53
C PRO A 233 -10.12 16.41 -0.07
N ILE A 234 -9.24 17.40 0.15
CA ILE A 234 -8.90 17.90 1.47
C ILE A 234 -9.99 18.88 1.93
N HIS A 235 -10.85 18.40 2.82
CA HIS A 235 -11.96 19.18 3.36
C HIS A 235 -12.58 18.50 4.59
N THR A 236 -12.94 19.27 5.59
CA THR A 236 -13.82 18.82 6.68
C THR A 236 -15.22 19.39 6.49
N ARG A 237 -16.24 18.61 6.88
CA ARG A 237 -17.63 19.12 6.95
C ARG A 237 -17.97 19.77 8.28
N SER A 238 -17.04 19.78 9.23
CA SER A 238 -17.20 20.44 10.52
C SER A 238 -16.60 21.85 10.45
N GLU A 239 -17.48 22.86 10.46
CA GLU A 239 -17.06 24.26 10.51
C GLU A 239 -16.30 24.57 11.81
N ALA A 240 -16.71 23.96 12.92
CA ALA A 240 -16.07 24.14 14.21
C ALA A 240 -14.61 23.64 14.20
N LEU A 241 -14.36 22.44 13.65
CA LEU A 241 -13.00 21.90 13.52
C LEU A 241 -12.14 22.78 12.59
N TYR A 242 -12.69 23.20 11.46
CA TYR A 242 -11.97 24.11 10.56
C TYR A 242 -11.55 25.40 11.25
N LYS A 243 -12.49 26.09 11.91
CA LYS A 243 -12.22 27.33 12.65
C LYS A 243 -11.25 27.12 13.83
N LYS A 244 -11.35 25.99 14.53
CA LYS A 244 -10.39 25.60 15.58
C LYS A 244 -8.96 25.60 15.03
N TYR A 245 -8.73 24.94 13.89
CA TYR A 245 -7.39 24.87 13.31
C TYR A 245 -6.96 26.17 12.64
N CYS A 246 -7.85 26.94 12.06
CA CYS A 246 -7.54 28.30 11.60
C CYS A 246 -7.00 29.15 12.76
N ALA A 247 -7.68 29.15 13.90
CA ALA A 247 -7.25 29.88 15.09
C ALA A 247 -5.92 29.37 15.65
N LYS A 248 -5.74 28.03 15.71
CA LYS A 248 -4.51 27.40 16.21
C LYS A 248 -3.29 27.71 15.34
N LEU A 249 -3.48 27.81 14.03
CA LEU A 249 -2.43 28.09 13.04
C LEU A 249 -2.25 29.58 12.73
N GLY A 250 -3.10 30.46 13.27
CA GLY A 250 -3.09 31.89 12.94
C GLY A 250 -3.51 32.20 11.51
N VAL A 251 -4.32 31.34 10.90
CA VAL A 251 -4.80 31.46 9.52
C VAL A 251 -6.20 32.07 9.52
N THR A 252 -6.43 33.07 8.65
CA THR A 252 -7.77 33.61 8.44
C THR A 252 -8.66 32.58 7.74
N PRO A 253 -9.87 32.28 8.27
CA PRO A 253 -10.79 31.37 7.63
C PRO A 253 -11.16 31.84 6.22
N ASP A 254 -10.91 31.00 5.22
CA ASP A 254 -11.29 31.22 3.83
C ASP A 254 -11.74 29.91 3.19
N GLU A 255 -13.02 29.76 2.98
CA GLU A 255 -13.62 28.55 2.40
C GLU A 255 -13.28 28.37 0.91
N SER A 256 -12.83 29.41 0.21
CA SER A 256 -12.45 29.34 -1.20
C SER A 256 -11.17 28.50 -1.40
N HIS A 257 -10.32 28.38 -0.38
CA HIS A 257 -9.08 27.60 -0.39
C HIS A 257 -9.24 26.13 0.01
N ALA A 258 -10.44 25.64 0.19
CA ALA A 258 -10.71 24.25 0.61
C ALA A 258 -10.03 23.17 -0.27
N HIS A 259 -9.56 23.50 -1.49
CA HIS A 259 -9.01 22.58 -2.46
C HIS A 259 -7.59 22.88 -2.93
N LYS A 260 -7.06 24.04 -2.55
CA LYS A 260 -5.79 24.54 -3.09
C LYS A 260 -5.02 25.24 -1.98
N TRP A 261 -4.59 24.46 -1.00
CA TRP A 261 -3.70 25.00 0.00
C TRP A 261 -2.29 25.11 -0.60
N GLU A 262 -1.71 26.31 -0.59
CA GLU A 262 -0.42 26.59 -1.25
C GLU A 262 0.70 26.94 -0.25
N GLU A 263 0.38 27.17 1.02
CA GLU A 263 1.37 27.48 2.04
C GLU A 263 2.14 26.24 2.49
N LYS A 264 3.47 26.35 2.51
CA LYS A 264 4.36 25.28 2.99
C LYS A 264 4.30 25.15 4.51
N GLY A 265 4.67 23.96 4.98
CA GLY A 265 4.65 23.58 6.39
C GLY A 265 3.31 22.99 6.82
N GLN A 266 3.22 22.59 8.10
CA GLN A 266 1.99 22.04 8.68
C GLN A 266 0.98 23.16 8.99
N LYS A 267 0.52 23.86 7.97
CA LYS A 267 -0.36 25.03 8.08
C LYS A 267 -1.73 24.86 7.48
N ASN A 268 -2.04 23.69 6.94
CA ASN A 268 -3.32 23.42 6.29
C ASN A 268 -4.40 23.09 7.32
N PRO A 269 -5.31 24.03 7.66
CA PRO A 269 -6.33 23.80 8.69
C PRO A 269 -7.36 22.73 8.30
N TRP A 270 -7.62 22.58 7.00
CA TRP A 270 -8.51 21.54 6.48
C TRP A 270 -7.94 20.14 6.72
N TYR A 271 -6.65 19.97 6.45
CA TYR A 271 -5.96 18.70 6.66
C TYR A 271 -5.85 18.36 8.15
N CYS A 272 -5.47 19.34 8.99
CA CYS A 272 -5.42 19.15 10.45
C CYS A 272 -6.78 18.70 11.01
N ALA A 273 -7.88 19.30 10.53
CA ALA A 273 -9.23 18.90 10.91
C ALA A 273 -9.56 17.46 10.44
N MET A 274 -9.08 17.03 9.26
CA MET A 274 -9.27 15.66 8.78
C MET A 274 -8.49 14.64 9.62
N VAL A 275 -7.29 14.98 10.09
CA VAL A 275 -6.51 14.13 11.00
C VAL A 275 -7.23 13.95 12.33
N GLU A 276 -7.78 15.02 12.91
CA GLU A 276 -8.58 14.92 14.14
C GLU A 276 -9.88 14.09 13.91
N MET A 277 -10.51 14.22 12.76
CA MET A 277 -11.64 13.36 12.39
C MET A 277 -11.24 11.88 12.31
N LEU A 278 -10.08 11.57 11.71
CA LEU A 278 -9.54 10.21 11.70
C LEU A 278 -9.37 9.67 13.11
N ASP A 279 -8.70 10.44 13.97
CA ASP A 279 -8.48 10.08 15.38
C ASP A 279 -9.80 9.81 16.11
N TYR A 280 -10.80 10.69 15.93
CA TYR A 280 -12.11 10.54 16.53
C TYR A 280 -12.79 9.23 16.11
N TYR A 281 -12.79 8.88 14.82
CA TYR A 281 -13.44 7.64 14.37
C TYR A 281 -12.67 6.39 14.80
N VAL A 282 -11.35 6.45 14.89
CA VAL A 282 -10.56 5.38 15.51
C VAL A 282 -10.93 5.24 16.99
N GLY A 283 -11.08 6.36 17.70
CA GLY A 283 -11.54 6.39 19.08
C GLY A 283 -12.91 5.74 19.28
N GLN A 284 -13.87 6.00 18.38
CA GLN A 284 -15.19 5.35 18.41
C GLN A 284 -15.10 3.82 18.25
N LEU A 285 -14.25 3.35 17.35
CA LEU A 285 -14.05 1.91 17.11
C LEU A 285 -13.38 1.23 18.32
N VAL A 286 -12.37 1.87 18.91
CA VAL A 286 -11.73 1.39 20.14
C VAL A 286 -12.73 1.35 21.29
N LYS A 287 -13.53 2.40 21.47
CA LYS A 287 -14.57 2.46 22.50
C LYS A 287 -15.61 1.35 22.33
N GLU A 288 -16.03 1.05 21.10
CA GLU A 288 -16.95 -0.07 20.83
C GLU A 288 -16.35 -1.39 21.31
N LEU A 289 -15.08 -1.66 21.01
CA LEU A 289 -14.38 -2.87 21.48
C LEU A 289 -14.22 -2.91 23.01
N GLU A 290 -13.99 -1.77 23.66
CA GLU A 290 -13.81 -1.65 25.11
C GLU A 290 -15.13 -1.76 25.88
N THR A 291 -16.26 -1.43 25.27
CA THR A 291 -17.56 -1.44 25.97
C THR A 291 -18.41 -2.65 25.65
N THR A 292 -18.19 -3.33 24.52
CA THR A 292 -18.94 -4.51 24.10
C THR A 292 -18.42 -5.76 24.82
N ASP A 293 -19.32 -6.52 25.46
CA ASP A 293 -18.99 -7.81 26.02
C ASP A 293 -18.60 -8.81 24.93
N ASP A 294 -17.57 -9.64 25.17
CA ASP A 294 -17.20 -10.74 24.28
C ASP A 294 -18.10 -11.95 24.58
N PRO A 295 -19.05 -12.31 23.69
CA PRO A 295 -19.93 -13.45 23.91
C PRO A 295 -19.17 -14.79 23.99
N ARG A 296 -17.95 -14.83 23.44
CA ARG A 296 -17.08 -16.01 23.45
C ARG A 296 -16.23 -16.13 24.72
N TRP A 297 -16.19 -15.03 25.52
CA TRP A 297 -15.44 -14.97 26.77
C TRP A 297 -16.24 -14.20 27.83
N PRO A 298 -17.23 -14.87 28.47
CA PRO A 298 -18.13 -14.23 29.44
C PRO A 298 -17.39 -13.49 30.55
N GLY A 299 -17.80 -12.27 30.84
CA GLY A 299 -17.15 -11.40 31.83
C GLY A 299 -16.04 -10.50 31.29
N HIS A 300 -15.64 -10.65 30.03
CA HIS A 300 -14.61 -9.87 29.36
C HIS A 300 -15.15 -9.01 28.21
N LYS A 301 -14.39 -8.01 27.81
CA LYS A 301 -14.71 -7.13 26.67
C LYS A 301 -14.01 -7.60 25.40
N LEU A 302 -14.56 -7.28 24.23
CA LEU A 302 -13.98 -7.64 22.93
C LEU A 302 -12.52 -7.20 22.80
N ILE A 303 -12.16 -6.03 23.34
CA ILE A 303 -10.79 -5.48 23.27
C ILE A 303 -9.77 -6.42 23.93
N GLU A 304 -10.14 -7.15 24.98
CA GLU A 304 -9.25 -8.03 25.75
C GLU A 304 -8.78 -9.25 24.93
N ASN A 305 -9.54 -9.61 23.88
CA ASN A 305 -9.19 -10.67 22.93
C ASN A 305 -9.07 -10.17 21.49
N THR A 306 -8.65 -8.91 21.30
CA THR A 306 -8.51 -8.29 19.97
C THR A 306 -7.11 -7.72 19.78
N TYR A 307 -6.43 -8.14 18.72
CA TYR A 307 -5.26 -7.43 18.20
C TYR A 307 -5.70 -6.26 17.35
N LEU A 308 -5.18 -5.09 17.64
CA LEU A 308 -5.47 -3.87 16.92
C LEU A 308 -4.17 -3.30 16.34
N ILE A 309 -4.15 -3.09 15.02
CA ILE A 309 -3.02 -2.57 14.26
C ILE A 309 -3.48 -1.28 13.59
N PHE A 310 -2.84 -0.16 13.90
CA PHE A 310 -3.07 1.14 13.24
C PHE A 310 -1.84 1.54 12.45
N THR A 311 -2.02 1.89 11.17
CA THR A 311 -0.94 2.40 10.29
C THR A 311 -1.51 3.18 9.10
N SER A 312 -0.62 3.67 8.22
CA SER A 312 -0.96 4.29 6.93
C SER A 312 -0.48 3.44 5.75
N ASP A 313 -1.10 3.60 4.59
CA ASP A 313 -0.70 2.88 3.37
C ASP A 313 0.52 3.48 2.67
N ASN A 314 0.81 4.75 2.88
CA ASN A 314 2.02 5.48 2.47
C ASN A 314 2.15 6.76 3.30
N GLY A 315 3.25 7.46 3.13
CA GLY A 315 3.47 8.74 3.79
C GLY A 315 2.56 9.86 3.31
N GLY A 316 2.57 10.97 4.01
CA GLY A 316 1.75 12.14 3.74
C GLY A 316 2.00 12.78 2.37
N MET A 317 1.03 13.53 1.89
CA MET A 317 1.06 14.14 0.55
C MET A 317 1.75 15.49 0.58
N GLU A 318 3.05 15.46 0.34
CA GLU A 318 3.93 16.62 0.30
C GLU A 318 4.55 16.79 -1.11
N GLY A 319 4.74 18.05 -1.54
CA GLY A 319 5.42 18.36 -2.81
C GLY A 319 4.63 18.00 -4.06
N HIS A 320 3.33 17.76 -3.96
CA HIS A 320 2.48 17.56 -5.13
C HIS A 320 2.35 18.88 -5.91
N PRO A 321 2.47 18.90 -7.25
CA PRO A 321 2.32 20.13 -8.03
C PRO A 321 0.98 20.82 -7.76
N GLY A 322 1.04 22.05 -7.24
CA GLY A 322 -0.13 22.90 -7.00
C GLY A 322 -0.88 22.67 -5.68
N GLU A 323 -0.40 21.78 -4.81
CA GLU A 323 -0.99 21.56 -3.47
C GLU A 323 0.09 21.26 -2.43
N VAL A 324 0.04 21.93 -1.30
CA VAL A 324 0.82 21.59 -0.09
C VAL A 324 -0.15 21.08 0.96
N ILE A 325 -0.38 19.77 0.99
CA ILE A 325 -1.41 19.18 1.86
C ILE A 325 -0.89 19.02 3.28
N THR A 326 0.27 18.38 3.41
CA THR A 326 0.97 18.20 4.69
C THR A 326 2.46 18.45 4.52
N ASP A 327 3.20 18.56 5.61
CA ASP A 327 4.66 18.62 5.65
C ASP A 327 5.15 17.44 6.49
N ASN A 328 5.92 16.56 5.87
CA ASN A 328 6.46 15.37 6.54
C ASN A 328 7.75 15.67 7.33
N PHE A 329 8.14 16.97 7.50
CA PHE A 329 9.33 17.33 8.27
C PHE A 329 9.41 16.53 9.59
N PRO A 330 10.61 16.01 9.95
CA PRO A 330 11.92 16.20 9.32
C PRO A 330 12.24 15.24 8.17
N LEU A 331 11.30 14.39 7.74
CA LEU A 331 11.50 13.45 6.66
C LEU A 331 11.47 14.17 5.30
N ASP A 332 12.25 13.67 4.33
CA ASP A 332 12.27 14.25 2.98
C ASP A 332 11.09 13.77 2.14
N ARG A 333 10.45 14.67 1.42
CA ARG A 333 9.35 14.42 0.49
C ARG A 333 8.14 13.76 1.15
N GLY A 334 7.32 13.07 0.33
CA GLY A 334 6.11 12.40 0.76
C GLY A 334 5.66 11.37 -0.26
N LYS A 335 4.37 11.13 -0.31
CA LYS A 335 3.73 10.21 -1.28
C LYS A 335 4.34 10.34 -2.69
N ILE A 336 4.48 9.21 -3.40
CA ILE A 336 5.10 9.09 -4.75
C ILE A 336 6.63 9.13 -4.71
N SER A 337 7.27 9.20 -3.56
CA SER A 337 8.73 9.07 -3.42
C SER A 337 9.10 7.95 -2.44
N ILE A 338 10.19 7.24 -2.73
CA ILE A 338 10.75 6.22 -1.82
C ILE A 338 11.64 6.81 -0.72
N MET A 339 11.74 8.12 -0.63
CA MET A 339 12.39 8.81 0.51
C MET A 339 11.61 8.56 1.80
N GLU A 340 12.21 8.89 2.93
CA GLU A 340 11.61 8.58 4.23
C GLU A 340 10.18 9.14 4.38
N GLY A 341 9.91 10.37 3.93
CA GLY A 341 8.58 10.97 4.02
C GLY A 341 7.51 10.26 3.19
N GLY A 342 7.90 9.53 2.13
CA GLY A 342 6.94 8.78 1.30
C GLY A 342 6.69 7.36 1.77
N THR A 343 7.60 6.77 2.55
CA THR A 343 7.52 5.35 2.94
C THR A 343 7.47 5.11 4.44
N ARG A 344 7.97 6.01 5.28
CA ARG A 344 7.85 5.89 6.74
C ARG A 344 6.44 6.30 7.18
N VAL A 345 5.81 5.46 7.99
CA VAL A 345 4.41 5.62 8.42
C VAL A 345 4.28 5.40 9.93
N PRO A 346 3.27 5.97 10.59
CA PRO A 346 2.97 5.61 11.97
C PRO A 346 2.54 4.14 12.06
N LEU A 347 2.95 3.45 13.12
CA LEU A 347 2.51 2.08 13.42
C LEU A 347 2.35 1.89 14.92
N ILE A 348 1.14 1.55 15.34
CA ILE A 348 0.80 1.21 16.71
C ILE A 348 0.15 -0.17 16.71
N ILE A 349 0.62 -1.07 17.57
CA ILE A 349 0.06 -2.43 17.70
C ILE A 349 -0.27 -2.69 19.17
N THR A 350 -1.53 -3.09 19.43
CA THR A 350 -2.00 -3.50 20.76
C THR A 350 -2.65 -4.87 20.69
N GLY A 351 -2.80 -5.53 21.82
CA GLY A 351 -3.57 -6.77 21.89
C GLY A 351 -3.08 -7.73 22.98
N PRO A 352 -3.66 -8.92 23.02
CA PRO A 352 -3.37 -9.91 24.05
C PRO A 352 -1.89 -10.30 24.10
N GLY A 353 -1.28 -10.15 25.28
CA GLY A 353 0.13 -10.50 25.52
C GLY A 353 1.14 -9.48 24.95
N ILE A 354 0.69 -8.35 24.42
CA ILE A 354 1.55 -7.25 23.99
C ILE A 354 1.79 -6.31 25.17
N LYS A 355 3.05 -5.96 25.44
CA LYS A 355 3.42 -5.02 26.49
C LYS A 355 2.95 -3.62 26.15
N ALA A 356 2.36 -2.93 27.12
CA ALA A 356 1.86 -1.57 26.96
C ALA A 356 2.99 -0.53 27.13
N GLY A 357 2.85 0.61 26.42
CA GLY A 357 3.71 1.79 26.59
C GLY A 357 5.15 1.60 26.09
N ILE A 358 5.39 0.67 25.18
CA ILE A 358 6.72 0.42 24.61
C ILE A 358 6.92 1.25 23.33
N GLU A 359 8.08 1.86 23.22
CA GLU A 359 8.59 2.47 21.99
C GLU A 359 9.68 1.59 21.40
N SER A 360 9.61 1.30 20.10
CA SER A 360 10.49 0.38 19.41
C SER A 360 11.16 1.01 18.19
N ASP A 361 12.48 0.84 18.10
CA ASP A 361 13.28 1.20 16.92
C ASP A 361 13.46 0.03 15.94
N VAL A 362 12.80 -1.10 16.18
CA VAL A 362 12.86 -2.25 15.27
C VAL A 362 12.19 -1.91 13.94
N MET A 363 12.91 -2.21 12.84
CA MET A 363 12.42 -1.96 11.48
C MET A 363 11.25 -2.89 11.13
N ILE A 364 10.08 -2.33 10.81
CA ILE A 364 8.86 -3.03 10.43
C ILE A 364 8.43 -2.60 9.02
N ASN A 365 7.89 -3.52 8.23
CA ASN A 365 7.28 -3.23 6.94
C ASN A 365 5.83 -3.73 6.91
N GLY A 366 4.96 -3.04 6.19
CA GLY A 366 3.56 -3.49 6.02
C GLY A 366 3.40 -4.90 5.43
N LEU A 367 4.42 -5.41 4.74
CA LEU A 367 4.49 -6.82 4.30
C LEU A 367 4.43 -7.82 5.47
N ASP A 368 4.90 -7.41 6.65
CA ASP A 368 4.99 -8.24 7.84
C ASP A 368 3.62 -8.57 8.43
N PHE A 369 2.61 -7.79 8.11
CA PHE A 369 1.26 -7.99 8.66
C PHE A 369 0.68 -9.33 8.24
N TYR A 370 0.91 -9.78 7.00
CA TYR A 370 0.39 -11.06 6.54
C TYR A 370 0.88 -12.25 7.39
N PRO A 371 2.18 -12.56 7.48
CA PRO A 371 2.67 -13.66 8.32
C PRO A 371 2.42 -13.45 9.81
N THR A 372 2.44 -12.20 10.28
CA THR A 372 2.21 -11.88 11.69
C THR A 372 0.78 -12.16 12.11
N ILE A 373 -0.20 -11.68 11.36
CA ILE A 373 -1.62 -11.89 11.67
C ILE A 373 -1.95 -13.38 11.65
N LEU A 374 -1.44 -14.15 10.68
CA LEU A 374 -1.65 -15.60 10.67
C LEU A 374 -1.00 -16.26 11.89
N SER A 375 0.19 -15.84 12.29
CA SER A 375 0.87 -16.35 13.50
C SER A 375 0.10 -16.03 14.79
N LEU A 376 -0.38 -14.78 14.93
CA LEU A 376 -1.13 -14.33 16.11
C LEU A 376 -2.49 -15.03 16.24
N THR A 377 -3.09 -15.39 15.12
CA THR A 377 -4.41 -16.07 15.05
C THR A 377 -4.31 -17.59 15.06
N GLY A 378 -3.10 -18.16 15.04
CA GLY A 378 -2.91 -19.59 14.90
C GLY A 378 -3.35 -20.16 13.54
N THR A 379 -3.55 -19.30 12.55
CA THR A 379 -3.92 -19.70 11.19
C THR A 379 -2.70 -20.22 10.44
N PRO A 380 -2.78 -21.40 9.79
CA PRO A 380 -1.64 -21.95 9.03
C PRO A 380 -1.21 -21.06 7.88
N MET A 381 0.11 -20.96 7.66
CA MET A 381 0.65 -20.31 6.47
C MET A 381 0.25 -21.06 5.19
N PRO A 382 -0.19 -20.38 4.13
CA PRO A 382 -0.51 -21.03 2.86
C PRO A 382 0.71 -21.74 2.26
N LYS A 383 0.53 -23.01 1.90
CA LYS A 383 1.61 -23.82 1.30
C LYS A 383 2.00 -23.29 -0.08
N GLY A 384 3.30 -23.21 -0.33
CA GLY A 384 3.85 -22.83 -1.64
C GLY A 384 3.69 -21.36 -2.02
N LYS A 385 3.12 -20.53 -1.13
CA LYS A 385 3.02 -19.09 -1.36
C LYS A 385 4.28 -18.39 -0.85
N PRO A 386 5.02 -17.66 -1.71
CA PRO A 386 6.10 -16.80 -1.24
C PRO A 386 5.52 -15.66 -0.41
N LEU A 387 6.17 -15.35 0.71
CA LEU A 387 5.88 -14.18 1.54
C LEU A 387 7.18 -13.38 1.69
N ASP A 388 7.12 -12.10 1.35
CA ASP A 388 8.28 -11.19 1.45
C ASP A 388 8.36 -10.48 2.82
N GLY A 389 7.30 -10.58 3.61
CA GLY A 389 7.25 -10.11 5.00
C GLY A 389 7.73 -11.14 6.01
N LEU A 390 8.03 -10.68 7.22
CA LEU A 390 8.49 -11.50 8.34
C LEU A 390 7.46 -11.53 9.47
N ASN A 391 7.44 -12.64 10.21
CA ASN A 391 6.56 -12.80 11.36
C ASN A 391 7.05 -12.00 12.57
N LEU A 392 6.27 -11.03 13.01
CA LEU A 392 6.52 -10.20 14.19
C LEU A 392 5.97 -10.82 15.49
N GLY A 393 5.30 -11.95 15.44
CA GLY A 393 4.71 -12.60 16.63
C GLY A 393 5.72 -12.78 17.77
N PRO A 394 6.94 -13.31 17.54
CA PRO A 394 7.97 -13.41 18.57
C PRO A 394 8.39 -12.06 19.17
N LEU A 395 8.51 -11.02 18.34
CA LEU A 395 8.81 -9.65 18.79
C LEU A 395 7.71 -9.10 19.69
N LEU A 396 6.45 -9.16 19.24
CA LEU A 396 5.31 -8.57 19.93
C LEU A 396 4.99 -9.24 21.27
N LYS A 397 5.18 -10.57 21.36
CA LYS A 397 4.94 -11.35 22.58
C LYS A 397 6.15 -11.43 23.51
N GLY A 398 7.33 -11.15 22.99
CA GLY A 398 8.60 -11.17 23.70
C GLY A 398 9.07 -9.80 24.14
N ASP A 399 10.17 -9.35 23.57
CA ASP A 399 10.71 -8.00 23.76
C ASP A 399 10.55 -7.19 22.48
N PRO A 400 9.61 -6.22 22.43
CA PRO A 400 9.39 -5.41 21.24
C PRO A 400 10.58 -4.53 20.83
N THR A 401 11.61 -4.42 21.65
CA THR A 401 12.83 -3.65 21.36
C THR A 401 13.99 -4.49 20.82
N ASP A 402 13.85 -5.82 20.82
CA ASP A 402 14.89 -6.75 20.36
C ASP A 402 14.75 -7.08 18.85
N PRO A 403 15.59 -6.48 17.96
CA PRO A 403 15.50 -6.74 16.53
C PRO A 403 15.87 -8.20 16.16
N SER A 404 16.53 -8.94 17.05
CA SER A 404 16.89 -10.35 16.80
C SER A 404 15.71 -11.28 16.74
N LEU A 405 14.54 -10.84 17.23
CA LEU A 405 13.29 -11.59 17.20
C LEU A 405 12.57 -11.51 15.84
N VAL A 406 12.97 -10.60 14.96
CA VAL A 406 12.45 -10.51 13.58
C VAL A 406 13.39 -11.24 12.64
N LYS A 407 13.11 -12.50 12.36
CA LYS A 407 14.00 -13.41 11.66
C LYS A 407 13.63 -13.61 10.20
N THR A 408 14.63 -13.54 9.32
CA THR A 408 14.56 -13.96 7.93
C THR A 408 14.43 -15.48 7.82
N ALA A 409 14.12 -15.99 6.63
CA ALA A 409 14.07 -17.43 6.36
C ALA A 409 15.40 -18.15 6.65
N SER A 410 16.53 -17.45 6.57
CA SER A 410 17.85 -17.98 6.94
C SER A 410 18.16 -17.94 8.45
N GLY A 411 17.21 -17.47 9.27
CA GLY A 411 17.36 -17.36 10.73
C GLY A 411 18.09 -16.12 11.23
N ASN A 412 18.59 -15.28 10.33
CA ASN A 412 19.27 -14.03 10.69
C ASN A 412 18.24 -12.95 11.08
N ALA A 413 18.64 -12.02 11.95
CA ALA A 413 17.85 -10.82 12.22
C ALA A 413 17.69 -9.99 10.94
N ARG A 414 16.52 -9.32 10.79
CA ARG A 414 16.32 -8.37 9.70
C ARG A 414 17.29 -7.20 9.82
N ASP A 415 18.05 -6.96 8.76
CA ASP A 415 18.87 -5.76 8.60
C ASP A 415 18.57 -4.98 7.32
N THR A 416 17.69 -5.52 6.45
CA THR A 416 17.50 -5.03 5.09
C THR A 416 16.02 -4.90 4.74
N MET A 417 15.67 -3.79 4.06
CA MET A 417 14.39 -3.54 3.39
C MET A 417 14.64 -2.95 2.00
N VAL A 418 13.75 -3.24 1.06
CA VAL A 418 13.84 -2.81 -0.34
C VAL A 418 12.54 -2.13 -0.75
N TRP A 419 12.64 -1.10 -1.58
CA TRP A 419 11.53 -0.45 -2.28
C TRP A 419 11.82 -0.35 -3.76
N HIS A 420 10.79 -0.49 -4.58
CA HIS A 420 10.91 -0.41 -6.03
C HIS A 420 9.73 0.37 -6.61
N PHE A 421 10.00 1.57 -7.06
CA PHE A 421 9.00 2.47 -7.65
C PHE A 421 9.50 3.03 -8.99
N PRO A 422 9.58 2.19 -10.04
CA PRO A 422 10.13 2.55 -11.36
C PRO A 422 9.10 3.29 -12.22
N ASN A 423 8.26 4.12 -11.62
CA ASN A 423 7.08 4.67 -12.26
C ASN A 423 6.95 6.18 -12.08
N SER A 424 6.13 6.80 -12.94
CA SER A 424 5.75 8.21 -12.84
C SER A 424 6.97 9.13 -12.85
N VAL A 425 6.96 10.14 -12.00
CA VAL A 425 8.01 11.18 -11.93
C VAL A 425 9.21 10.76 -11.09
N ALA A 426 9.09 9.70 -10.28
CA ALA A 426 10.13 9.35 -9.33
C ALA A 426 11.16 8.37 -9.91
N LEU A 427 10.79 7.35 -10.68
CA LEU A 427 11.69 6.38 -11.30
C LEU A 427 12.83 5.92 -10.36
N GLU A 428 12.47 5.39 -9.19
CA GLU A 428 13.38 5.16 -8.09
C GLU A 428 13.35 3.72 -7.60
N SER A 429 14.47 3.24 -7.02
CA SER A 429 14.52 2.07 -6.16
C SER A 429 15.43 2.35 -4.97
N SER A 430 15.18 1.73 -3.83
CA SER A 430 16.03 1.91 -2.67
C SER A 430 16.23 0.63 -1.88
N ILE A 431 17.34 0.59 -1.17
CA ILE A 431 17.64 -0.41 -0.16
C ILE A 431 18.06 0.31 1.12
N ARG A 432 17.41 -0.04 2.22
CA ARG A 432 17.87 0.29 3.55
C ARG A 432 18.55 -0.92 4.16
N ARG A 433 19.78 -0.75 4.67
CA ARG A 433 20.48 -1.78 5.40
C ARG A 433 21.14 -1.21 6.65
N GLY A 434 20.65 -1.63 7.81
CA GLY A 434 21.05 -1.07 9.10
C GLY A 434 20.88 0.45 9.13
N ASP A 435 21.96 1.16 9.42
CA ASP A 435 22.00 2.63 9.53
C ASP A 435 21.88 3.38 8.20
N TYR A 436 22.12 2.69 7.06
CA TYR A 436 22.26 3.35 5.76
C TYR A 436 21.09 3.04 4.81
N LYS A 437 20.75 4.02 4.00
CA LYS A 437 19.81 3.89 2.88
C LYS A 437 20.47 4.35 1.60
N LEU A 438 20.40 3.51 0.56
CA LEU A 438 20.79 3.85 -0.80
C LEU A 438 19.54 4.08 -1.63
N VAL A 439 19.52 5.17 -2.38
CA VAL A 439 18.52 5.47 -3.40
C VAL A 439 19.19 5.39 -4.77
N ARG A 440 18.57 4.62 -5.66
CA ARG A 440 18.92 4.48 -7.07
C ARG A 440 17.90 5.23 -7.90
N ASN A 441 18.31 6.30 -8.55
CA ASN A 441 17.50 7.05 -9.50
C ASN A 441 17.80 6.56 -10.92
N TYR A 442 16.78 6.17 -11.67
CA TYR A 442 16.92 5.79 -13.08
C TYR A 442 16.92 7.04 -13.94
N THR A 443 18.01 7.24 -14.69
CA THR A 443 18.21 8.40 -15.56
C THR A 443 18.53 7.97 -16.99
N PRO A 444 18.39 8.87 -18.00
CA PRO A 444 18.75 8.54 -19.38
C PRO A 444 20.23 8.20 -19.59
N THR A 445 21.09 8.60 -18.68
CA THR A 445 22.54 8.38 -18.72
C THR A 445 22.99 7.23 -17.81
N GLY A 446 22.06 6.47 -17.27
CA GLY A 446 22.32 5.37 -16.34
C GLY A 446 21.73 5.61 -14.95
N GLU A 447 22.23 4.92 -13.97
CA GLU A 447 21.78 5.01 -12.58
C GLU A 447 22.56 6.11 -11.83
N LYS A 448 21.82 6.97 -11.10
CA LYS A 448 22.42 7.91 -10.15
C LYS A 448 22.16 7.39 -8.74
N LEU A 449 23.24 7.20 -7.98
CA LEU A 449 23.18 6.70 -6.61
C LEU A 449 23.27 7.84 -5.60
N GLU A 450 22.42 7.77 -4.58
CA GLU A 450 22.44 8.65 -3.42
C GLU A 450 22.48 7.78 -2.16
N LEU A 451 23.40 8.07 -1.24
CA LEU A 451 23.60 7.31 -0.01
C LEU A 451 23.40 8.22 1.20
N PHE A 452 22.53 7.78 2.11
CA PHE A 452 22.23 8.50 3.34
C PHE A 452 22.56 7.65 4.55
N ARG A 453 22.98 8.28 5.65
CA ARG A 453 23.10 7.62 6.94
C ARG A 453 21.98 8.09 7.85
N LEU A 454 20.91 7.31 7.95
CA LEU A 454 19.72 7.70 8.70
C LEU A 454 19.95 7.67 10.22
N TYR A 455 20.71 6.67 10.69
CA TYR A 455 20.95 6.42 12.10
C TYR A 455 22.43 6.14 12.39
N LYS A 456 22.78 6.18 13.67
CA LYS A 456 24.01 5.64 14.24
C LYS A 456 23.61 4.70 15.36
N THR A 457 23.75 3.41 15.11
CA THR A 457 23.46 2.37 16.10
C THR A 457 24.75 1.95 16.80
N GLU A 458 24.78 2.13 18.11
CA GLU A 458 25.88 1.75 19.00
C GLU A 458 25.33 1.04 20.23
N ASN A 459 25.84 -0.13 20.57
CA ASN A 459 25.41 -0.91 21.73
C ASN A 459 23.89 -1.15 21.81
N GLY A 460 23.25 -1.40 20.66
CA GLY A 460 21.79 -1.62 20.59
C GLY A 460 20.92 -0.36 20.63
N THR A 461 21.52 0.82 20.77
CA THR A 461 20.78 2.10 20.77
C THR A 461 20.97 2.81 19.44
N SER A 462 19.86 3.16 18.80
CA SER A 462 19.86 3.92 17.54
C SER A 462 19.63 5.41 17.81
N LYS A 463 20.59 6.24 17.36
CA LYS A 463 20.46 7.70 17.36
C LYS A 463 20.20 8.20 15.95
N ARG A 464 19.25 9.11 15.80
CA ARG A 464 18.96 9.79 14.53
C ARG A 464 20.18 10.60 14.09
N VAL A 465 20.55 10.52 12.81
CA VAL A 465 21.67 11.27 12.20
C VAL A 465 21.15 12.16 11.09
N ASP A 466 20.52 11.56 10.07
CA ASP A 466 20.04 12.26 8.87
C ASP A 466 18.78 11.55 8.34
N ILE A 467 17.72 11.50 9.16
CA ILE A 467 16.44 10.92 8.74
C ILE A 467 15.70 11.76 7.70
N GLY A 468 16.14 13.02 7.51
CA GLY A 468 15.68 13.92 6.48
C GLY A 468 16.42 13.78 5.15
N GLU A 469 17.37 12.82 5.03
CA GLU A 469 18.07 12.48 3.78
C GLU A 469 18.70 13.69 3.08
N GLN A 470 19.27 14.63 3.87
CA GLN A 470 19.83 15.91 3.39
C GLN A 470 21.27 15.79 2.91
N LYS A 471 22.03 14.81 3.43
CA LYS A 471 23.45 14.68 3.15
C LYS A 471 23.75 13.43 2.33
N ASN A 472 23.87 13.60 1.02
CA ASN A 472 24.31 12.52 0.14
C ASN A 472 25.79 12.15 0.36
N LEU A 473 26.04 10.93 0.77
CA LEU A 473 27.35 10.38 1.10
C LEU A 473 27.94 9.50 -0.01
N ALA A 474 27.28 9.32 -1.16
CA ALA A 474 27.69 8.37 -2.20
C ALA A 474 29.12 8.65 -2.71
N ALA A 475 29.46 9.92 -2.96
CA ALA A 475 30.79 10.31 -3.39
C ALA A 475 31.87 10.12 -2.31
N ALA A 476 31.52 10.28 -1.02
CA ALA A 476 32.42 10.10 0.10
C ALA A 476 32.62 8.61 0.45
N HIS A 477 31.64 7.75 0.15
CA HIS A 477 31.65 6.32 0.47
C HIS A 477 31.28 5.45 -0.75
N PRO A 478 31.99 5.53 -1.89
CA PRO A 478 31.60 4.87 -3.14
C PRO A 478 31.52 3.35 -2.98
N LYS A 479 32.49 2.71 -2.32
CA LYS A 479 32.46 1.26 -2.08
C LYS A 479 31.23 0.79 -1.32
N LYS A 480 30.72 1.60 -0.38
CA LYS A 480 29.49 1.28 0.35
C LYS A 480 28.27 1.46 -0.54
N ALA A 481 28.22 2.52 -1.34
CA ALA A 481 27.14 2.75 -2.31
C ALA A 481 27.07 1.59 -3.31
N ASP A 482 28.20 1.20 -3.91
CA ASP A 482 28.28 0.08 -4.86
C ASP A 482 27.82 -1.24 -4.23
N ALA A 483 28.30 -1.57 -3.03
CA ALA A 483 27.90 -2.80 -2.34
C ALA A 483 26.40 -2.86 -1.99
N LEU A 484 25.79 -1.73 -1.66
CA LEU A 484 24.34 -1.65 -1.44
C LEU A 484 23.58 -1.72 -2.77
N ASN A 485 24.10 -1.12 -3.83
CA ASN A 485 23.53 -1.18 -5.16
C ASN A 485 23.52 -2.61 -5.74
N GLU A 486 24.58 -3.36 -5.53
CA GLU A 486 24.67 -4.79 -5.88
C GLU A 486 23.61 -5.61 -5.15
N LYS A 487 23.46 -5.39 -3.83
CA LYS A 487 22.43 -6.07 -3.03
C LYS A 487 21.00 -5.71 -3.47
N LEU A 488 20.75 -4.43 -3.78
CA LEU A 488 19.49 -3.99 -4.34
C LEU A 488 19.19 -4.68 -5.66
N THR A 489 20.20 -4.77 -6.55
CA THR A 489 20.07 -5.45 -7.84
C THR A 489 19.78 -6.94 -7.66
N ALA A 490 20.48 -7.61 -6.74
CA ALA A 490 20.23 -9.03 -6.45
C ALA A 490 18.78 -9.27 -5.93
N ALA A 491 18.31 -8.44 -5.00
CA ALA A 491 16.96 -8.54 -4.47
C ALA A 491 15.88 -8.29 -5.54
N LEU A 492 16.05 -7.26 -6.37
CA LEU A 492 15.13 -6.96 -7.46
C LEU A 492 15.13 -8.03 -8.56
N THR A 493 16.29 -8.65 -8.84
CA THR A 493 16.41 -9.77 -9.78
C THR A 493 15.68 -11.00 -9.26
N GLU A 494 15.85 -11.34 -7.99
CA GLU A 494 15.14 -12.46 -7.34
C GLU A 494 13.63 -12.27 -7.40
N MET A 495 13.15 -11.03 -7.27
CA MET A 495 11.73 -10.66 -7.38
C MET A 495 11.24 -10.54 -8.83
N ASN A 496 12.09 -10.75 -9.84
CA ASN A 496 11.78 -10.53 -11.27
C ASN A 496 11.23 -9.12 -11.55
N ALA A 497 11.84 -8.11 -10.94
CA ALA A 497 11.43 -6.71 -11.06
C ALA A 497 11.54 -6.19 -12.50
N SER A 498 10.64 -5.28 -12.85
CA SER A 498 10.65 -4.61 -14.16
C SER A 498 11.27 -3.22 -14.04
N TYR A 499 12.14 -2.86 -14.99
CA TYR A 499 12.89 -1.60 -15.01
C TYR A 499 12.39 -0.65 -16.09
N PRO A 500 12.57 0.68 -15.92
CA PRO A 500 12.21 1.66 -16.95
C PRO A 500 13.11 1.55 -18.18
N TYR A 501 12.60 2.03 -19.30
CA TYR A 501 13.24 1.99 -20.60
C TYR A 501 13.57 3.39 -21.12
N LEU A 502 14.54 3.51 -22.04
CA LEU A 502 14.79 4.73 -22.80
C LEU A 502 13.70 4.92 -23.87
N ASN A 503 13.32 6.18 -24.06
CA ASN A 503 12.28 6.57 -25.01
C ASN A 503 12.89 7.02 -26.35
N PRO A 504 12.74 6.24 -27.43
CA PRO A 504 13.26 6.64 -28.74
C PRO A 504 12.55 7.88 -29.32
N ASN A 505 11.36 8.21 -28.84
CA ASN A 505 10.59 9.37 -29.28
C ASN A 505 10.84 10.64 -28.47
N TYR A 506 11.78 10.61 -27.51
CA TYR A 506 12.16 11.81 -26.77
C TYR A 506 12.69 12.91 -27.70
N LYS A 507 12.19 14.15 -27.54
CA LYS A 507 12.51 15.26 -28.44
C LYS A 507 13.97 15.72 -28.42
N ARG A 508 14.67 15.48 -27.30
CA ARG A 508 16.07 15.87 -27.13
C ARG A 508 17.00 14.72 -27.50
N PHE A 509 18.29 15.00 -27.50
CA PHE A 509 19.33 14.02 -27.76
C PHE A 509 19.36 12.92 -26.69
N LEU A 510 19.45 11.67 -27.16
CA LEU A 510 19.85 10.50 -26.38
C LEU A 510 20.88 9.73 -27.20
N ALA A 511 21.96 9.29 -26.57
CA ALA A 511 23.01 8.52 -27.23
C ALA A 511 22.43 7.21 -27.82
N ASN A 512 22.85 6.85 -29.03
CA ASN A 512 22.41 5.64 -29.77
C ASN A 512 20.93 5.61 -30.19
N LYS A 513 20.22 6.71 -30.07
CA LYS A 513 18.81 6.80 -30.47
C LYS A 513 18.59 6.48 -31.95
N GLU A 514 19.53 6.83 -32.81
CA GLU A 514 19.55 6.57 -34.27
C GLU A 514 19.74 5.08 -34.61
N LYS A 515 20.23 4.28 -33.65
CA LYS A 515 20.50 2.83 -33.83
C LYS A 515 19.32 1.94 -33.45
N VAL A 516 18.24 2.52 -32.92
CA VAL A 516 17.08 1.77 -32.42
C VAL A 516 16.45 0.92 -33.50
N PRO A 517 16.21 -0.39 -33.28
CA PRO A 517 15.63 -1.29 -34.28
C PRO A 517 14.19 -0.89 -34.65
N THR A 518 13.77 -1.29 -35.84
CA THR A 518 12.39 -1.08 -36.34
C THR A 518 11.75 -2.40 -36.70
N VAL A 519 10.48 -2.61 -36.34
CA VAL A 519 9.70 -3.77 -36.80
C VAL A 519 9.23 -3.51 -38.24
N THR A 520 9.60 -4.38 -39.16
CA THR A 520 9.32 -4.24 -40.60
C THR A 520 8.12 -5.05 -41.07
N SER A 521 7.83 -6.18 -40.43
CA SER A 521 6.66 -6.99 -40.72
C SER A 521 6.27 -7.85 -39.53
N HIS A 522 5.02 -8.31 -39.55
CA HIS A 522 4.52 -9.30 -38.61
C HIS A 522 3.60 -10.30 -39.30
N LYS A 523 3.44 -11.47 -38.71
CA LYS A 523 2.54 -12.54 -39.18
C LYS A 523 1.99 -13.29 -37.97
N LEU A 524 0.70 -13.58 -37.99
CA LEU A 524 0.07 -14.51 -37.06
C LEU A 524 -0.26 -15.82 -37.79
N SER A 525 0.20 -16.94 -37.24
CA SER A 525 -0.09 -18.30 -37.76
C SER A 525 -0.55 -19.17 -36.59
N GLY A 526 -1.83 -19.54 -36.59
CA GLY A 526 -2.45 -20.16 -35.43
C GLY A 526 -2.42 -19.20 -34.24
N ASN A 527 -1.75 -19.61 -33.18
CA ASN A 527 -1.52 -18.78 -31.98
C ASN A 527 -0.09 -18.22 -31.89
N THR A 528 0.74 -18.40 -32.93
CA THR A 528 2.13 -17.92 -32.94
C THR A 528 2.24 -16.63 -33.74
N ALA A 529 2.56 -15.55 -33.07
CA ALA A 529 2.90 -14.28 -33.71
C ALA A 529 4.40 -14.21 -33.96
N THR A 530 4.80 -13.88 -35.21
CA THR A 530 6.20 -13.69 -35.62
C THR A 530 6.39 -12.26 -36.07
N PHE A 531 7.46 -11.61 -35.58
CA PHE A 531 7.84 -10.25 -35.93
C PHE A 531 9.24 -10.26 -36.54
N VAL A 532 9.42 -9.50 -37.60
CA VAL A 532 10.72 -9.27 -38.24
C VAL A 532 11.18 -7.88 -37.90
N SER A 533 12.39 -7.76 -37.37
CA SER A 533 12.97 -6.45 -37.05
C SER A 533 14.18 -6.16 -37.94
N LYS A 534 14.31 -4.91 -38.36
CA LYS A 534 15.51 -4.38 -39.00
C LYS A 534 16.45 -3.83 -37.91
N ASN A 535 17.66 -4.32 -37.91
CA ASN A 535 18.75 -3.80 -37.11
C ASN A 535 19.28 -2.49 -37.74
N ASN A 536 19.18 -1.38 -37.00
CA ASN A 536 19.69 -0.08 -37.45
C ASN A 536 21.03 0.26 -36.77
N GLY A 537 21.70 -0.71 -36.13
CA GLY A 537 22.95 -0.57 -35.42
C GLY A 537 22.93 -1.07 -33.98
N ALA A 538 21.75 -1.23 -33.36
CA ALA A 538 21.58 -1.82 -32.04
C ALA A 538 20.81 -3.15 -32.11
N LYS A 539 21.29 -4.16 -31.37
CA LYS A 539 20.66 -5.50 -31.31
C LYS A 539 19.49 -5.51 -30.34
N VAL A 540 18.41 -6.23 -30.69
CA VAL A 540 17.34 -6.59 -29.75
C VAL A 540 17.89 -7.60 -28.76
N THR A 541 17.77 -7.32 -27.46
CA THR A 541 18.25 -8.18 -26.38
C THR A 541 17.14 -8.80 -25.55
N ARG A 542 15.94 -8.19 -25.56
CA ARG A 542 14.74 -8.69 -24.88
C ARG A 542 13.50 -8.37 -25.73
N ALA A 543 12.49 -9.21 -25.59
CA ALA A 543 11.19 -8.95 -26.21
C ALA A 543 10.06 -9.41 -25.29
N ASN A 544 8.95 -8.68 -25.29
CA ASN A 544 7.76 -9.03 -24.52
C ASN A 544 6.52 -8.90 -25.40
N LEU A 545 5.67 -9.91 -25.36
CA LEU A 545 4.30 -9.83 -25.83
C LEU A 545 3.45 -9.11 -24.78
N LEU A 546 2.73 -8.09 -25.17
CA LEU A 546 1.65 -7.49 -24.42
C LEU A 546 0.35 -7.93 -25.06
N TYR A 547 -0.61 -8.44 -24.28
CA TYR A 547 -1.86 -8.96 -24.79
C TYR A 547 -3.02 -8.64 -23.85
N THR A 548 -4.23 -8.65 -24.40
CA THR A 548 -5.47 -8.54 -23.64
C THR A 548 -6.47 -9.57 -24.12
N ASP A 549 -7.31 -10.08 -23.21
CA ASP A 549 -8.43 -10.97 -23.48
C ASP A 549 -9.78 -10.23 -23.52
N ASN A 550 -9.79 -8.94 -23.15
CA ASN A 550 -10.98 -8.10 -23.09
C ASN A 550 -10.85 -6.80 -23.89
N GLY A 551 -10.11 -6.84 -25.00
CA GLY A 551 -9.97 -5.67 -25.90
C GLY A 551 -11.32 -5.13 -26.37
N GLY A 552 -11.44 -3.80 -26.40
CA GLY A 552 -12.69 -3.09 -26.65
C GLY A 552 -13.55 -2.89 -25.40
N HIS A 553 -13.20 -3.47 -24.27
CA HIS A 553 -13.91 -3.24 -23.01
C HIS A 553 -13.53 -1.90 -22.39
N ARG A 554 -14.46 -1.27 -21.66
CA ARG A 554 -14.21 0.01 -20.95
C ARG A 554 -13.00 -0.03 -20.01
N TYR A 555 -12.71 -1.20 -19.43
CA TYR A 555 -11.58 -1.45 -18.53
C TYR A 555 -10.74 -2.57 -19.11
N GLU A 556 -9.97 -2.27 -20.15
CA GLU A 556 -9.02 -3.21 -20.72
C GLU A 556 -7.96 -3.58 -19.71
N GLU A 557 -7.65 -4.86 -19.63
CA GLU A 557 -6.56 -5.38 -18.83
C GLU A 557 -5.51 -5.99 -19.76
N TRP A 558 -4.31 -5.45 -19.69
CA TRP A 558 -3.20 -5.93 -20.51
C TRP A 558 -2.21 -6.69 -19.65
N TYR A 559 -1.75 -7.78 -20.19
CA TYR A 559 -0.81 -8.71 -19.58
C TYR A 559 0.51 -8.71 -20.36
N ARG A 560 1.58 -9.15 -19.70
CA ARG A 560 2.91 -9.25 -20.29
C ARG A 560 3.42 -10.69 -20.17
N THR A 561 3.99 -11.21 -21.27
CA THR A 561 4.73 -12.48 -21.30
C THR A 561 6.00 -12.33 -22.13
N PRO A 562 7.11 -13.02 -21.78
CA PRO A 562 8.31 -13.01 -22.61
C PRO A 562 8.04 -13.51 -24.03
N ALA A 563 8.75 -12.94 -25.00
CA ALA A 563 8.81 -13.43 -26.38
C ALA A 563 10.21 -13.99 -26.67
N THR A 564 10.31 -14.93 -27.61
CA THR A 564 11.55 -15.62 -27.98
C THR A 564 12.29 -14.84 -29.06
N LEU A 565 13.56 -14.57 -28.85
CA LEU A 565 14.47 -14.05 -29.87
C LEU A 565 15.09 -15.24 -30.61
N ASN A 566 14.86 -15.34 -31.92
CA ASN A 566 15.40 -16.43 -32.75
C ASN A 566 16.77 -16.04 -33.34
N SER A 567 17.57 -17.03 -33.68
CA SER A 567 18.91 -16.83 -34.26
C SER A 567 18.90 -16.15 -35.64
N ASP A 568 17.79 -16.23 -36.37
CA ASP A 568 17.57 -15.55 -37.65
C ASP A 568 17.16 -14.08 -37.53
N GLY A 569 17.10 -13.54 -36.30
CA GLY A 569 16.70 -12.16 -36.01
C GLY A 569 15.20 -11.92 -35.94
N THR A 570 14.39 -12.97 -36.08
CA THR A 570 12.94 -12.88 -35.84
C THR A 570 12.62 -12.96 -34.35
N VAL A 571 11.44 -12.45 -33.98
CA VAL A 571 10.90 -12.55 -32.62
C VAL A 571 9.57 -13.30 -32.69
N THR A 572 9.45 -14.36 -31.91
CA THR A 572 8.22 -15.16 -31.84
C THR A 572 7.59 -15.09 -30.46
N ALA A 573 6.25 -15.05 -30.42
CA ALA A 573 5.46 -15.09 -29.22
C ALA A 573 4.23 -15.98 -29.40
N ILE A 574 3.90 -16.76 -28.37
CA ILE A 574 2.68 -17.57 -28.34
C ILE A 574 1.60 -16.75 -27.66
N LEU A 575 0.49 -16.51 -28.36
CA LEU A 575 -0.66 -15.82 -27.81
C LEU A 575 -1.38 -16.76 -26.83
N PRO A 576 -1.59 -16.33 -25.58
CA PRO A 576 -2.40 -17.08 -24.63
C PRO A 576 -3.84 -17.29 -25.13
N LYS A 577 -4.46 -18.37 -24.66
CA LYS A 577 -5.87 -18.68 -25.02
C LYS A 577 -6.78 -17.50 -24.62
N GLY A 578 -7.66 -17.08 -25.50
CA GLY A 578 -8.60 -15.99 -25.26
C GLY A 578 -8.08 -14.62 -25.68
N THR A 579 -6.80 -14.49 -26.06
CA THR A 579 -6.25 -13.20 -26.53
C THR A 579 -7.12 -12.62 -27.64
N THR A 580 -7.56 -11.38 -27.46
CA THR A 580 -8.31 -10.60 -28.45
C THR A 580 -7.39 -9.67 -29.24
N HIS A 581 -6.49 -8.97 -28.52
CA HIS A 581 -5.54 -8.03 -29.11
C HIS A 581 -4.16 -8.20 -28.49
N TYR A 582 -3.12 -7.85 -29.25
CA TYR A 582 -1.73 -7.98 -28.81
C TYR A 582 -0.82 -6.95 -29.48
N LEU A 583 0.35 -6.74 -28.89
CA LEU A 583 1.46 -5.99 -29.44
C LEU A 583 2.79 -6.57 -28.96
N ILE A 584 3.88 -6.22 -29.64
CA ILE A 584 5.23 -6.61 -29.22
C ILE A 584 6.00 -5.40 -28.72
N ASN A 585 6.71 -5.57 -27.62
CA ASN A 585 7.72 -4.62 -27.15
C ASN A 585 9.10 -5.26 -27.34
N LEU A 586 9.96 -4.61 -28.12
CA LEU A 586 11.37 -4.96 -28.31
C LEU A 586 12.23 -4.03 -27.47
N ILE A 587 13.22 -4.58 -26.80
CA ILE A 587 14.18 -3.82 -26.01
C ILE A 587 15.57 -4.08 -26.59
N ASP A 588 16.28 -3.02 -27.00
CA ASP A 588 17.61 -3.14 -27.57
C ASP A 588 18.72 -3.19 -26.48
N GLU A 589 19.96 -3.38 -26.89
CA GLU A 589 21.13 -3.43 -26.02
C GLU A 589 21.41 -2.10 -25.29
N ASN A 590 20.89 -0.99 -25.78
CA ASN A 590 20.97 0.33 -25.15
C ASN A 590 19.76 0.63 -24.24
N ASN A 591 18.88 -0.35 -24.03
CA ASN A 591 17.64 -0.24 -23.23
C ASN A 591 16.56 0.69 -23.85
N PHE A 592 16.56 0.96 -25.16
CA PHE A 592 15.44 1.61 -25.82
C PHE A 592 14.26 0.66 -26.01
N LEU A 593 13.03 1.15 -25.76
CA LEU A 593 11.80 0.41 -26.00
C LEU A 593 11.20 0.76 -27.35
N VAL A 594 10.96 -0.25 -28.16
CA VAL A 594 10.18 -0.18 -29.40
C VAL A 594 8.89 -0.96 -29.26
N SER A 595 7.76 -0.35 -29.59
CA SER A 595 6.45 -1.02 -29.62
C SER A 595 5.97 -1.20 -31.06
N HIS A 596 5.38 -2.35 -31.36
CA HIS A 596 4.69 -2.58 -32.64
C HIS A 596 3.33 -3.28 -32.42
N PRO A 597 2.23 -2.73 -32.97
CA PRO A 597 2.18 -1.45 -33.69
C PRO A 597 2.59 -0.27 -32.80
N GLY A 598 3.22 0.72 -33.43
CA GLY A 598 3.52 1.99 -32.79
C GLY A 598 2.49 3.01 -33.27
N GLY A 599 1.76 3.64 -32.45
CA GLY A 599 0.77 4.61 -32.93
C GLY A 599 -0.23 5.08 -31.88
N PHE A 600 0.00 4.70 -30.65
CA PHE A 600 -0.83 5.17 -29.56
C PHE A 600 -0.88 6.68 -29.52
N LYS A 601 -2.05 7.28 -29.61
CA LYS A 601 -2.22 8.73 -29.49
C LYS A 601 -2.33 9.14 -28.03
N LYS A 602 -2.05 10.39 -27.77
CA LYS A 602 -2.13 11.02 -26.46
C LYS A 602 -3.50 10.77 -25.82
N ASP A 603 -3.51 10.48 -24.50
CA ASP A 603 -4.68 10.34 -23.63
C ASP A 603 -5.50 9.05 -23.79
N ALA A 604 -4.83 7.93 -23.64
CA ALA A 604 -5.50 6.64 -23.45
C ALA A 604 -6.23 6.46 -22.10
N ARG A 605 -6.35 7.52 -21.28
CA ARG A 605 -7.12 7.43 -20.02
C ARG A 605 -8.59 7.05 -20.24
N ASP A 606 -9.14 7.43 -21.40
CA ASP A 606 -10.51 7.14 -21.82
C ASP A 606 -10.56 6.32 -23.12
N LYS A 607 -9.42 5.84 -23.64
CA LYS A 607 -9.36 5.07 -24.88
C LYS A 607 -8.85 3.67 -24.63
N GLN A 608 -9.44 2.77 -25.38
CA GLN A 608 -9.07 1.36 -25.39
C GLN A 608 -7.76 1.21 -26.15
N TYR A 609 -6.74 0.65 -25.50
CA TYR A 609 -5.43 0.39 -26.15
C TYR A 609 -5.55 -0.61 -27.31
N SER A 610 -6.58 -1.44 -27.32
CA SER A 610 -6.90 -2.35 -28.42
C SER A 610 -7.10 -1.62 -29.76
N GLU A 611 -7.57 -0.37 -29.79
CA GLU A 611 -7.68 0.42 -31.02
C GLU A 611 -6.32 0.62 -31.75
N TYR A 612 -5.22 0.40 -31.06
CA TYR A 612 -3.85 0.60 -31.56
C TYR A 612 -3.01 -0.68 -31.56
N ALA A 613 -3.66 -1.83 -31.32
CA ALA A 613 -3.00 -3.12 -31.22
C ALA A 613 -3.33 -4.00 -32.43
N LEU A 614 -2.65 -5.12 -32.55
CA LEU A 614 -2.96 -6.15 -33.53
C LEU A 614 -4.12 -7.01 -33.03
N GLU A 615 -5.08 -7.32 -33.89
CA GLU A 615 -6.15 -8.26 -33.57
C GLU A 615 -5.65 -9.72 -33.66
N ALA A 616 -5.99 -10.53 -32.66
CA ALA A 616 -5.64 -11.95 -32.63
C ALA A 616 -6.54 -12.80 -33.54
N ARG A 617 -7.73 -12.30 -33.85
CA ARG A 617 -8.66 -12.93 -34.82
C ARG A 617 -9.36 -11.83 -35.61
N PRO A 618 -9.56 -12.03 -36.95
CA PRO A 618 -10.49 -11.16 -37.65
C PRO A 618 -11.88 -11.29 -37.02
N PRO A 619 -12.69 -10.22 -37.00
CA PRO A 619 -14.05 -10.32 -36.50
C PRO A 619 -14.79 -11.47 -37.25
N GLN A 620 -15.37 -12.39 -36.51
CA GLN A 620 -16.30 -13.33 -37.08
C GLN A 620 -17.49 -12.51 -37.59
N LYS A 621 -17.68 -12.52 -38.95
CA LYS A 621 -18.80 -11.87 -39.61
C LYS A 621 -20.12 -12.51 -39.21
#